data_4b73a114e5a96b366b34a98c2da7fada
#
_entry.id   4b73a114e5a96b366b34a98c2da7fada
#
_cell.length_a   1.000
_cell.length_b   1.000
_cell.length_c   1.000
_cell.angle_alpha   90.00
_cell.angle_beta   90.00
_cell.angle_gamma   90.00
#
_symmetry.space_group_name_H-M   'P 1'
#
loop_
_entity.id
_entity.type
_entity.pdbx_description
1 polymer ?
#
loop_
_entity_poly.entity_id
_entity_poly.type
_entity_poly.pdbx_seq_one_letter_code
_entity_poly.pdbx_strand_id
1 'polypeptide(L)'
;MINIESEVPFSNELLERAAKTALEHESKSLHSDLSVILTDDARLHELNLNYLGVDAPTDVLSFPASETDPETGAPYIGDILISIPRAQSQADAAGHSLESEVQLLVVHGVLHLMGHDHAEVEEKARMWKAQAEILERLGLGQIQIREE
;
A
#
# COMPACT_ATOMS: atom_id res chain seq x y z
N MET A 1 -1.06 -4.11 -14.74
CA MET A 1 -0.39 -5.27 -14.13
C MET A 1 0.17 -4.92 -12.77
N ILE A 2 -0.01 -5.80 -11.82
CA ILE A 2 0.56 -5.62 -10.48
C ILE A 2 1.86 -6.41 -10.42
N ASN A 3 2.97 -5.71 -10.36
CA ASN A 3 4.29 -6.34 -10.26
C ASN A 3 4.62 -6.55 -8.79
N ILE A 4 5.00 -7.76 -8.42
CA ILE A 4 5.28 -8.09 -7.02
C ILE A 4 6.72 -8.58 -6.89
N GLU A 5 7.47 -7.96 -6.00
CA GLU A 5 8.81 -8.38 -5.62
C GLU A 5 8.81 -8.63 -4.11
N SER A 6 9.39 -9.75 -3.69
CA SER A 6 9.42 -10.09 -2.27
C SER A 6 10.70 -10.81 -1.90
N GLU A 7 11.33 -10.39 -0.81
CA GLU A 7 12.49 -11.04 -0.23
C GLU A 7 12.09 -12.20 0.68
N VAL A 8 10.80 -12.31 0.99
CA VAL A 8 10.23 -13.36 1.84
C VAL A 8 9.05 -14.03 1.13
N PRO A 9 8.74 -15.30 1.44
CA PRO A 9 7.56 -15.94 0.88
C PRO A 9 6.27 -15.23 1.32
N PHE A 10 5.45 -14.83 0.36
CA PHE A 10 4.15 -14.21 0.62
C PHE A 10 3.21 -14.48 -0.56
N SER A 11 1.91 -14.53 -0.30
CA SER A 11 0.91 -14.81 -1.33
C SER A 11 0.76 -13.65 -2.29
N ASN A 12 1.21 -13.85 -3.53
CA ASN A 12 1.03 -12.85 -4.60
C ASN A 12 -0.46 -12.58 -4.84
N GLU A 13 -1.30 -13.61 -4.73
CA GLU A 13 -2.74 -13.49 -4.93
C GLU A 13 -3.38 -12.49 -3.96
N LEU A 14 -2.98 -12.52 -2.68
CA LEU A 14 -3.50 -11.58 -1.68
C LEU A 14 -3.08 -10.14 -1.99
N LEU A 15 -1.85 -9.95 -2.44
CA LEU A 15 -1.34 -8.63 -2.78
C LEU A 15 -2.02 -8.07 -4.03
N GLU A 16 -2.17 -8.90 -5.06
CA GLU A 16 -2.85 -8.49 -6.28
C GLU A 16 -4.31 -8.15 -6.03
N ARG A 17 -5.00 -8.97 -5.23
CA ARG A 17 -6.40 -8.74 -4.89
C ARG A 17 -6.58 -7.44 -4.14
N ALA A 18 -5.73 -7.15 -3.16
CA ALA A 18 -5.79 -5.91 -2.39
C ALA A 18 -5.60 -4.69 -3.30
N ALA A 19 -4.58 -4.73 -4.17
CA ALA A 19 -4.29 -3.63 -5.09
C ALA A 19 -5.43 -3.42 -6.11
N LYS A 20 -5.90 -4.50 -6.71
CA LYS A 20 -7.00 -4.41 -7.70
C LYS A 20 -8.30 -3.90 -7.08
N THR A 21 -8.64 -4.35 -5.88
CA THR A 21 -9.85 -3.92 -5.20
C THR A 21 -9.80 -2.43 -4.90
N ALA A 22 -8.62 -1.93 -4.46
CA ALA A 22 -8.42 -0.50 -4.22
C ALA A 22 -8.54 0.30 -5.52
N LEU A 23 -7.94 -0.17 -6.62
CA LEU A 23 -8.04 0.50 -7.92
C LEU A 23 -9.49 0.56 -8.40
N GLU A 24 -10.24 -0.53 -8.27
CA GLU A 24 -11.65 -0.55 -8.64
C GLU A 24 -12.47 0.47 -7.83
N HIS A 25 -12.25 0.51 -6.52
CA HIS A 25 -12.94 1.45 -5.63
C HIS A 25 -12.72 2.89 -6.06
N GLU A 26 -11.50 3.21 -6.49
CA GLU A 26 -11.14 4.56 -6.92
C GLU A 26 -11.44 4.83 -8.40
N SER A 27 -12.17 3.92 -9.03
CA SER A 27 -12.54 4.03 -10.46
C SER A 27 -11.35 4.13 -11.40
N LYS A 28 -10.21 3.56 -10.99
CA LYS A 28 -9.02 3.53 -11.80
C LYS A 28 -9.01 2.27 -12.66
N SER A 29 -8.43 2.38 -13.84
CA SER A 29 -8.33 1.25 -14.76
C SER A 29 -7.52 0.11 -14.15
N LEU A 30 -8.04 -1.13 -14.26
CA LEU A 30 -7.31 -2.33 -13.86
C LEU A 30 -6.12 -2.61 -14.79
N HIS A 31 -6.01 -1.85 -15.90
CA HIS A 31 -4.87 -1.92 -16.80
C HIS A 31 -3.73 -1.00 -16.39
N SER A 32 -3.90 -0.24 -15.29
CA SER A 32 -2.82 0.54 -14.70
C SER A 32 -1.80 -0.39 -14.06
N ASP A 33 -0.52 -0.05 -14.22
CA ASP A 33 0.57 -0.83 -13.65
C ASP A 33 1.08 -0.18 -12.36
N LEU A 34 1.41 -1.02 -11.39
CA LEU A 34 2.09 -0.58 -10.17
C LEU A 34 2.96 -1.73 -9.64
N SER A 35 3.88 -1.41 -8.75
CA SER A 35 4.72 -2.42 -8.12
C SER A 35 4.51 -2.44 -6.62
N VAL A 36 4.48 -3.64 -6.05
CA VAL A 36 4.45 -3.86 -4.60
C VAL A 36 5.73 -4.62 -4.25
N ILE A 37 6.53 -4.03 -3.37
CA ILE A 37 7.83 -4.57 -2.99
C ILE A 37 7.83 -4.83 -1.49
N LEU A 38 7.99 -6.11 -1.12
CA LEU A 38 8.07 -6.52 0.28
C LEU A 38 9.55 -6.64 0.66
N THR A 39 9.97 -5.88 1.63
CA THR A 39 11.37 -5.80 2.04
C THR A 39 11.48 -5.65 3.56
N ASP A 40 12.53 -5.00 4.05
CA ASP A 40 12.79 -4.87 5.48
C ASP A 40 12.82 -3.41 5.97
N ASP A 41 12.96 -3.27 7.28
CA ASP A 41 12.99 -1.97 7.96
C ASP A 41 14.18 -1.11 7.53
N ALA A 42 15.34 -1.74 7.33
CA ALA A 42 16.56 -1.02 6.93
C ALA A 42 16.38 -0.36 5.56
N ARG A 43 15.75 -1.07 4.62
CA ARG A 43 15.47 -0.55 3.28
C ARG A 43 14.51 0.63 3.32
N LEU A 44 13.43 0.51 4.10
CA LEU A 44 12.46 1.59 4.23
C LEU A 44 13.07 2.81 4.94
N HIS A 45 13.91 2.58 5.94
CA HIS A 45 14.64 3.66 6.62
C HIS A 45 15.54 4.43 5.65
N GLU A 46 16.32 3.70 4.85
CA GLU A 46 17.20 4.28 3.85
C GLU A 46 16.45 5.13 2.84
N LEU A 47 15.35 4.60 2.30
CA LEU A 47 14.54 5.30 1.31
C LEU A 47 13.81 6.51 1.92
N ASN A 48 13.33 6.38 3.14
CA ASN A 48 12.67 7.46 3.86
C ASN A 48 13.62 8.63 4.07
N LEU A 49 14.86 8.33 4.46
CA LEU A 49 15.90 9.35 4.65
C LEU A 49 16.28 10.00 3.32
N ASN A 50 16.55 9.18 2.29
CA ASN A 50 17.08 9.69 1.02
C ASN A 50 16.07 10.47 0.20
N TYR A 51 14.79 10.09 0.23
CA TYR A 51 13.75 10.68 -0.62
C TYR A 51 12.81 11.61 0.10
N LEU A 52 12.58 11.42 1.39
CA LEU A 52 11.66 12.24 2.18
C LEU A 52 12.34 13.03 3.29
N GLY A 53 13.64 12.83 3.47
CA GLY A 53 14.40 13.53 4.51
C GLY A 53 14.09 13.10 5.93
N VAL A 54 13.43 11.97 6.11
CA VAL A 54 13.04 11.45 7.43
C VAL A 54 13.99 10.35 7.84
N ASP A 55 14.75 10.58 8.89
CA ASP A 55 15.72 9.62 9.43
C ASP A 55 15.03 8.65 10.41
N ALA A 56 14.15 7.81 9.86
CA ALA A 56 13.40 6.83 10.64
C ALA A 56 12.85 5.74 9.74
N PRO A 57 12.69 4.51 10.25
CA PRO A 57 11.98 3.48 9.51
C PRO A 57 10.48 3.77 9.46
N THR A 58 9.79 3.14 8.54
CA THR A 58 8.34 3.23 8.43
C THR A 58 7.78 1.89 7.93
N ASP A 59 6.48 1.71 8.02
CA ASP A 59 5.82 0.47 7.59
C ASP A 59 5.62 0.39 6.08
N VAL A 60 5.26 1.50 5.45
CA VAL A 60 4.95 1.57 4.03
C VAL A 60 5.41 2.89 3.44
N LEU A 61 5.93 2.84 2.21
CA LEU A 61 6.25 4.04 1.42
C LEU A 61 5.58 3.90 0.07
N SER A 62 5.04 5.00 -0.43
CA SER A 62 4.43 5.07 -1.76
C SER A 62 5.12 6.14 -2.58
N PHE A 63 5.60 5.77 -3.76
CA PHE A 63 6.28 6.68 -4.68
C PHE A 63 5.45 6.82 -5.94
N PRO A 64 4.66 7.90 -6.09
CA PRO A 64 3.86 8.10 -7.29
C PRO A 64 4.72 8.23 -8.54
N ALA A 65 4.21 7.72 -9.66
CA ALA A 65 4.82 7.86 -10.97
C ALA A 65 3.74 8.23 -11.98
N SER A 66 4.14 8.84 -13.10
CA SER A 66 3.22 9.20 -14.16
C SER A 66 3.81 8.82 -15.51
N GLU A 67 4.30 7.61 -15.61
CA GLU A 67 4.91 7.07 -16.82
C GLU A 67 3.89 6.23 -17.58
N THR A 68 4.22 5.92 -18.83
CA THR A 68 3.40 5.05 -19.67
C THR A 68 4.28 3.94 -20.20
N ASP A 69 3.81 2.70 -20.10
CA ASP A 69 4.52 1.56 -20.67
C ASP A 69 4.58 1.72 -22.19
N PRO A 70 5.77 1.78 -22.79
CA PRO A 70 5.90 1.98 -24.23
C PRO A 70 5.38 0.82 -25.07
N GLU A 71 5.28 -0.37 -24.50
CA GLU A 71 4.79 -1.56 -25.21
C GLU A 71 3.29 -1.71 -25.17
N THR A 72 2.68 -1.49 -24.01
CA THR A 72 1.24 -1.72 -23.78
C THR A 72 0.40 -0.46 -23.77
N GLY A 73 1.03 0.70 -23.59
CA GLY A 73 0.32 1.97 -23.41
C GLY A 73 -0.31 2.12 -22.03
N ALA A 74 -0.09 1.15 -21.13
CA ALA A 74 -0.66 1.20 -19.78
C ALA A 74 0.04 2.26 -18.93
N PRO A 75 -0.71 3.03 -18.13
CA PRO A 75 -0.10 3.99 -17.21
C PRO A 75 0.58 3.27 -16.04
N TYR A 76 1.77 3.72 -15.67
CA TYR A 76 2.48 3.26 -14.49
C TYR A 76 2.26 4.27 -13.37
N ILE A 77 1.60 3.87 -12.29
CA ILE A 77 1.14 4.80 -11.27
C ILE A 77 2.04 4.89 -10.05
N GLY A 78 2.94 3.95 -9.87
CA GLY A 78 3.95 4.07 -8.81
C GLY A 78 4.36 2.78 -8.14
N ASP A 79 5.17 2.94 -7.09
CA ASP A 79 5.71 1.84 -6.30
C ASP A 79 5.24 1.93 -4.86
N ILE A 80 4.94 0.77 -4.28
CA ILE A 80 4.58 0.63 -2.87
C ILE A 80 5.59 -0.31 -2.24
N LEU A 81 6.31 0.16 -1.21
CA LEU A 81 7.29 -0.64 -0.50
C LEU A 81 6.82 -0.86 0.93
N ILE A 82 6.91 -2.09 1.41
CA ILE A 82 6.40 -2.50 2.72
C ILE A 82 7.50 -3.21 3.50
N SER A 83 7.70 -2.79 4.76
CA SER A 83 8.59 -3.48 5.68
C SER A 83 7.84 -4.65 6.32
N ILE A 84 8.24 -5.87 6.01
CA ILE A 84 7.61 -7.06 6.57
C ILE A 84 7.85 -7.16 8.09
N PRO A 85 9.07 -6.95 8.63
CA PRO A 85 9.26 -6.97 10.08
C PRO A 85 8.37 -5.98 10.82
N ARG A 86 8.19 -4.78 10.28
CA ARG A 86 7.31 -3.78 10.90
C ARG A 86 5.84 -4.16 10.77
N ALA A 87 5.44 -4.69 9.62
CA ALA A 87 4.07 -5.17 9.43
C ALA A 87 3.76 -6.30 10.41
N GLN A 88 4.71 -7.22 10.66
CA GLN A 88 4.52 -8.29 11.63
C GLN A 88 4.34 -7.74 13.05
N SER A 89 5.16 -6.77 13.43
CA SER A 89 5.07 -6.13 14.74
C SER A 89 3.71 -5.44 14.93
N GLN A 90 3.25 -4.73 13.90
CA GLN A 90 1.95 -4.05 13.94
C GLN A 90 0.78 -5.04 13.97
N ALA A 91 0.88 -6.13 13.21
CA ALA A 91 -0.12 -7.19 13.22
C ALA A 91 -0.25 -7.82 14.60
N ASP A 92 0.87 -8.14 15.22
CA ASP A 92 0.91 -8.72 16.57
C ASP A 92 0.27 -7.76 17.58
N ALA A 93 0.62 -6.49 17.52
CA ALA A 93 0.07 -5.48 18.42
C ALA A 93 -1.44 -5.27 18.23
N ALA A 94 -1.92 -5.39 17.00
CA ALA A 94 -3.32 -5.20 16.66
C ALA A 94 -4.17 -6.46 16.82
N GLY A 95 -3.54 -7.62 16.96
CA GLY A 95 -4.25 -8.88 17.15
C GLY A 95 -4.82 -9.48 15.87
N HIS A 96 -4.24 -9.17 14.71
CA HIS A 96 -4.64 -9.80 13.47
C HIS A 96 -3.42 -10.38 12.71
N SER A 97 -3.65 -11.09 11.61
CA SER A 97 -2.58 -11.79 10.90
C SER A 97 -1.66 -10.85 10.14
N LEU A 98 -0.45 -11.32 9.84
CA LEU A 98 0.47 -10.60 8.95
C LEU A 98 -0.18 -10.36 7.58
N GLU A 99 -0.87 -11.37 7.05
CA GLU A 99 -1.55 -11.27 5.75
C GLU A 99 -2.57 -10.14 5.75
N SER A 100 -3.33 -9.99 6.83
CA SER A 100 -4.30 -8.90 6.97
C SER A 100 -3.62 -7.55 7.04
N GLU A 101 -2.52 -7.44 7.81
CA GLU A 101 -1.77 -6.20 7.94
C GLU A 101 -1.16 -5.77 6.60
N VAL A 102 -0.55 -6.69 5.88
CA VAL A 102 0.08 -6.38 4.58
C VAL A 102 -0.98 -5.94 3.57
N GLN A 103 -2.14 -6.58 3.54
CA GLN A 103 -3.23 -6.14 2.66
C GLN A 103 -3.68 -4.72 3.01
N LEU A 104 -3.80 -4.41 4.30
CA LEU A 104 -4.12 -3.05 4.75
C LEU A 104 -3.09 -2.04 4.23
N LEU A 105 -1.80 -2.38 4.34
CA LEU A 105 -0.72 -1.49 3.88
C LEU A 105 -0.72 -1.32 2.36
N VAL A 106 -1.05 -2.36 1.61
CA VAL A 106 -1.21 -2.25 0.15
C VAL A 106 -2.36 -1.30 -0.20
N VAL A 107 -3.51 -1.45 0.45
CA VAL A 107 -4.67 -0.56 0.24
C VAL A 107 -4.30 0.88 0.55
N HIS A 108 -3.65 1.11 1.69
CA HIS A 108 -3.19 2.44 2.10
C HIS A 108 -2.25 3.05 1.06
N GLY A 109 -1.29 2.24 0.57
CA GLY A 109 -0.34 2.68 -0.46
C GLY A 109 -1.01 3.03 -1.78
N VAL A 110 -1.97 2.22 -2.23
CA VAL A 110 -2.71 2.50 -3.47
C VAL A 110 -3.48 3.81 -3.34
N LEU A 111 -4.12 4.05 -2.19
CA LEU A 111 -4.86 5.29 -1.97
C LEU A 111 -3.94 6.51 -2.05
N HIS A 112 -2.73 6.43 -1.50
CA HIS A 112 -1.74 7.49 -1.65
C HIS A 112 -1.36 7.71 -3.11
N LEU A 113 -1.17 6.63 -3.88
CA LEU A 113 -0.89 6.75 -5.32
C LEU A 113 -2.04 7.40 -6.08
N MET A 114 -3.27 7.27 -5.57
CA MET A 114 -4.46 7.90 -6.17
C MET A 114 -4.70 9.33 -5.68
N GLY A 115 -3.80 9.88 -4.90
CA GLY A 115 -3.87 11.26 -4.43
C GLY A 115 -4.48 11.47 -3.07
N HIS A 116 -4.88 10.41 -2.37
CA HIS A 116 -5.36 10.54 -0.99
C HIS A 116 -4.21 10.87 -0.05
N ASP A 117 -4.49 11.66 0.97
CA ASP A 117 -3.52 12.01 2.00
C ASP A 117 -4.25 12.11 3.34
N HIS A 118 -3.49 12.20 4.42
CA HIS A 118 -4.03 12.32 5.78
C HIS A 118 -3.41 13.49 6.55
N ALA A 119 -2.87 14.47 5.82
CA ALA A 119 -2.28 15.66 6.43
C ALA A 119 -3.35 16.61 7.01
N GLU A 120 -4.50 16.71 6.33
CA GLU A 120 -5.60 17.56 6.77
C GLU A 120 -6.80 16.73 7.20
N VAL A 121 -7.66 17.31 8.07
CA VAL A 121 -8.80 16.61 8.65
C VAL A 121 -9.76 16.06 7.59
N GLU A 122 -10.09 16.87 6.59
CA GLU A 122 -10.99 16.45 5.52
C GLU A 122 -10.39 15.38 4.61
N GLU A 123 -9.12 15.53 4.26
CA GLU A 123 -8.38 14.55 3.47
C GLU A 123 -8.30 13.21 4.19
N LYS A 124 -7.97 13.27 5.49
CA LYS A 124 -7.90 12.09 6.35
C LYS A 124 -9.24 11.37 6.41
N ALA A 125 -10.33 12.10 6.60
CA ALA A 125 -11.67 11.52 6.67
C ALA A 125 -12.03 10.79 5.36
N ARG A 126 -11.71 11.37 4.21
CA ARG A 126 -11.95 10.74 2.91
C ARG A 126 -11.12 9.49 2.72
N MET A 127 -9.84 9.56 3.08
CA MET A 127 -8.93 8.42 2.96
C MET A 127 -9.35 7.27 3.86
N TRP A 128 -9.69 7.55 5.13
CA TRP A 128 -10.13 6.52 6.08
C TRP A 128 -11.43 5.87 5.64
N LYS A 129 -12.36 6.66 5.09
CA LYS A 129 -13.61 6.13 4.56
C LYS A 129 -13.35 5.18 3.38
N ALA A 130 -12.51 5.60 2.42
CA ALA A 130 -12.15 4.77 1.28
C ALA A 130 -11.47 3.48 1.74
N GLN A 131 -10.55 3.59 2.69
CA GLN A 131 -9.82 2.45 3.23
C GLN A 131 -10.77 1.45 3.89
N ALA A 132 -11.71 1.93 4.70
CA ALA A 132 -12.71 1.09 5.36
C ALA A 132 -13.59 0.35 4.35
N GLU A 133 -14.05 1.03 3.31
CA GLU A 133 -14.88 0.44 2.26
C GLU A 133 -14.13 -0.65 1.48
N ILE A 134 -12.87 -0.40 1.15
CA ILE A 134 -12.03 -1.37 0.44
C ILE A 134 -11.75 -2.59 1.31
N LEU A 135 -11.40 -2.38 2.58
CA LEU A 135 -11.17 -3.48 3.52
C LEU A 135 -12.41 -4.35 3.68
N GLU A 136 -13.59 -3.76 3.71
CA GLU A 136 -14.83 -4.51 3.79
C GLU A 136 -15.01 -5.41 2.56
N ARG A 137 -14.72 -4.91 1.36
CA ARG A 137 -14.75 -5.71 0.13
C ARG A 137 -13.77 -6.87 0.15
N LEU A 138 -12.67 -6.72 0.87
CA LEU A 138 -11.66 -7.77 1.02
C LEU A 138 -11.98 -8.77 2.13
N GLY A 139 -13.07 -8.58 2.85
CA GLY A 139 -13.40 -9.41 4.01
C GLY A 139 -12.61 -9.05 5.25
N LEU A 140 -12.04 -7.86 5.30
CA LEU A 140 -11.18 -7.36 6.37
C LEU A 140 -11.81 -6.19 7.13
N GLY A 141 -13.14 -6.05 7.06
CA GLY A 141 -13.83 -4.92 7.67
C GLY A 141 -13.72 -4.81 9.18
N GLN A 142 -13.30 -5.89 9.87
CA GLN A 142 -13.09 -5.89 11.31
C GLN A 142 -11.76 -5.22 11.72
N ILE A 143 -10.86 -4.97 10.79
CA ILE A 143 -9.59 -4.33 11.09
C ILE A 143 -9.82 -2.86 11.43
N GLN A 144 -9.28 -2.41 12.56
CA GLN A 144 -9.35 -1.00 12.94
C GLN A 144 -8.26 -0.22 12.22
N ILE A 145 -8.66 0.88 11.60
CA ILE A 145 -7.74 1.77 10.90
C ILE A 145 -7.05 2.63 11.96
N ARG A 146 -5.73 2.60 11.96
CA ARG A 146 -4.91 3.36 12.90
C ARG A 146 -4.49 4.69 12.29
N GLU A 147 -4.39 5.68 13.14
CA GLU A 147 -3.73 6.94 12.79
C GLU A 147 -2.22 6.74 12.90
N GLU A 148 -1.52 7.21 11.92
CA GLU A 148 -0.06 7.20 11.91
C GLU A 148 0.48 8.61 11.80
#